data_15739b238ea21482dbfd1f85c08f0d1a
#
_entry.id   15739b238ea21482dbfd1f85c08f0d1a
#
_cell.length_a   1.000
_cell.length_b   1.000
_cell.length_c   1.000
_cell.angle_alpha   90.00
_cell.angle_beta   90.00
_cell.angle_gamma   90.00
#
_symmetry.space_group_name_H-M   'P 1'
#
loop_
_entity.id
_entity.type
_entity.pdbx_description
1 polymer ?
#
loop_
_entity_poly.entity_id
_entity_poly.type
_entity_poly.pdbx_seq_one_letter_code
_entity_poly.pdbx_strand_id
1 'polypeptide(L)'
;MKRIGILTAGGDTPALNATIHGAVVRANQLRVELFGLIKGFNSLFNARVPHVHLNPLFHDIPELDPTKGGTLIGSSRDFVDPDKKDELDLISHRLEKLGIEGLICVGGDGTLNGLQPLAERFPTVLAPKTIDNDLGLNYPSEPDEWVRVRPNTVGAEEIPTEAYEGNGHFRYKRDDSQSVFALDQIVNYVTPGYATAVFVSASGVERLRTTAESHRRIAIIEVMGRHSGYIALGSAYGRPDIILVPEHPIEMEHLVDRVRHIYDLQKNVVIVCGEGVVDEQGRELGDESRSTDPAGNVILSGAADALRSKLMKMMGDKYFQNYRRGESAREAIFTRKVGHTQRGGRPILFDRFYAAQLGAKAVEMLLEGRNNAVSVLQYNSTKGFHVDGYDANRFRDRWGHIHARRVHSALYDPKLMKPSRMGIEYLLPIFTDAIGEDDMEFTRHTLFAPGNLTQPYHSINTDISKRIRYLAEEA
;
A
#
# COMPACT_ATOMS: atom_id res chain seq x y z
N MET A 1 -16.42 -25.05 -10.70
CA MET A 1 -16.22 -23.69 -11.24
C MET A 1 -15.35 -23.81 -12.50
N LYS A 2 -15.82 -23.27 -13.62
CA LYS A 2 -15.13 -23.38 -14.93
C LYS A 2 -14.52 -22.04 -15.37
N ARG A 3 -15.10 -20.93 -14.93
CA ARG A 3 -14.66 -19.57 -15.30
C ARG A 3 -14.57 -18.68 -14.09
N ILE A 4 -13.48 -17.96 -13.96
CA ILE A 4 -13.20 -17.00 -12.92
C ILE A 4 -12.90 -15.64 -13.56
N GLY A 5 -13.46 -14.57 -13.00
CA GLY A 5 -13.07 -13.19 -13.30
C GLY A 5 -11.93 -12.73 -12.41
N ILE A 6 -11.04 -11.89 -12.90
CA ILE A 6 -10.04 -11.20 -12.10
C ILE A 6 -10.03 -9.71 -12.47
N LEU A 7 -10.03 -8.84 -11.46
CA LEU A 7 -9.91 -7.40 -11.63
C LEU A 7 -8.85 -6.82 -10.67
N THR A 8 -8.33 -5.65 -11.04
CA THR A 8 -7.42 -4.88 -10.21
C THR A 8 -8.07 -3.56 -9.82
N ALA A 9 -8.05 -3.23 -8.52
CA ALA A 9 -8.71 -2.04 -7.98
C ALA A 9 -7.82 -1.23 -7.05
N GLY A 10 -8.13 0.07 -6.91
CA GLY A 10 -7.38 1.00 -6.06
C GLY A 10 -6.09 1.51 -6.69
N GLY A 11 -5.17 1.99 -5.86
CA GLY A 11 -3.90 2.56 -6.30
C GLY A 11 -2.97 1.55 -6.96
N ASP A 12 -2.07 2.02 -7.80
CA ASP A 12 -1.11 1.20 -8.50
C ASP A 12 -0.01 0.65 -7.57
N THR A 13 0.51 -0.54 -7.87
CA THR A 13 1.66 -1.14 -7.19
C THR A 13 2.55 -1.90 -8.17
N PRO A 14 3.83 -2.12 -7.86
CA PRO A 14 4.72 -2.89 -8.73
C PRO A 14 4.28 -4.34 -8.96
N ALA A 15 3.52 -4.94 -8.04
CA ALA A 15 3.28 -6.39 -7.99
C ALA A 15 1.98 -6.87 -8.68
N LEU A 16 1.17 -5.98 -9.27
CA LEU A 16 -0.14 -6.35 -9.83
C LEU A 16 -0.07 -7.41 -10.95
N ASN A 17 0.80 -7.23 -11.92
CA ASN A 17 0.96 -8.20 -13.01
C ASN A 17 1.46 -9.55 -12.49
N ALA A 18 2.29 -9.57 -11.45
CA ALA A 18 2.75 -10.81 -10.84
C ALA A 18 1.60 -11.57 -10.16
N THR A 19 0.67 -10.85 -9.49
CA THR A 19 -0.53 -11.47 -8.92
C THR A 19 -1.42 -12.09 -10.01
N ILE A 20 -1.67 -11.35 -11.10
CA ILE A 20 -2.45 -11.85 -12.24
C ILE A 20 -1.77 -13.08 -12.85
N HIS A 21 -0.44 -13.03 -13.05
CA HIS A 21 0.33 -14.15 -13.59
C HIS A 21 0.20 -15.40 -12.73
N GLY A 22 0.35 -15.30 -11.41
CA GLY A 22 0.19 -16.41 -10.49
C GLY A 22 -1.22 -17.04 -10.58
N ALA A 23 -2.26 -16.19 -10.65
CA ALA A 23 -3.63 -16.66 -10.86
C ALA A 23 -3.80 -17.38 -12.21
N VAL A 24 -3.22 -16.86 -13.30
CA VAL A 24 -3.25 -17.48 -14.63
C VAL A 24 -2.56 -18.84 -14.62
N VAL A 25 -1.35 -18.92 -14.09
CA VAL A 25 -0.59 -20.19 -14.00
C VAL A 25 -1.37 -21.25 -13.25
N ARG A 26 -1.97 -20.87 -12.10
CA ARG A 26 -2.75 -21.82 -11.30
C ARG A 26 -4.05 -22.22 -11.98
N ALA A 27 -4.75 -21.29 -12.62
CA ALA A 27 -5.94 -21.56 -13.41
C ALA A 27 -5.65 -22.54 -14.57
N ASN A 28 -4.50 -22.38 -15.26
CA ASN A 28 -4.05 -23.31 -16.31
C ASN A 28 -3.87 -24.74 -15.78
N GLN A 29 -3.20 -24.88 -14.63
CA GLN A 29 -2.99 -26.19 -13.99
C GLN A 29 -4.31 -26.88 -13.62
N LEU A 30 -5.30 -26.10 -13.17
CA LEU A 30 -6.59 -26.59 -12.72
C LEU A 30 -7.66 -26.62 -13.82
N ARG A 31 -7.30 -26.26 -15.06
CA ARG A 31 -8.21 -26.23 -16.20
C ARG A 31 -9.41 -25.31 -16.02
N VAL A 32 -9.16 -24.13 -15.47
CA VAL A 32 -10.14 -23.05 -15.25
C VAL A 32 -9.83 -21.91 -16.21
N GLU A 33 -10.83 -21.38 -16.89
CA GLU A 33 -10.69 -20.19 -17.71
C GLU A 33 -10.65 -18.93 -16.83
N LEU A 34 -9.69 -18.03 -17.10
CA LEU A 34 -9.52 -16.77 -16.35
C LEU A 34 -9.75 -15.56 -17.28
N PHE A 35 -10.67 -14.68 -16.86
CA PHE A 35 -11.05 -13.48 -17.59
C PHE A 35 -10.61 -12.23 -16.81
N GLY A 36 -9.74 -11.43 -17.42
CA GLY A 36 -9.32 -10.14 -16.88
C GLY A 36 -10.36 -9.06 -17.17
N LEU A 37 -10.96 -8.46 -16.16
CA LEU A 37 -11.95 -7.41 -16.28
C LEU A 37 -11.24 -6.05 -16.41
N ILE A 38 -11.51 -5.31 -17.49
CA ILE A 38 -10.75 -4.12 -17.87
C ILE A 38 -11.17 -2.89 -17.05
N LYS A 39 -10.18 -2.21 -16.45
CA LYS A 39 -10.36 -1.04 -15.57
C LYS A 39 -11.13 -1.34 -14.28
N GLY A 40 -10.87 -2.50 -13.66
CA GLY A 40 -11.35 -2.81 -12.32
C GLY A 40 -12.87 -2.81 -12.19
N PHE A 41 -13.40 -2.27 -11.10
CA PHE A 41 -14.85 -2.19 -10.86
C PHE A 41 -15.59 -1.41 -11.95
N ASN A 42 -14.96 -0.48 -12.65
CA ASN A 42 -15.58 0.27 -13.75
C ASN A 42 -16.15 -0.66 -14.83
N SER A 43 -15.48 -1.80 -15.09
CA SER A 43 -15.97 -2.79 -16.05
C SER A 43 -17.35 -3.36 -15.70
N LEU A 44 -17.65 -3.52 -14.41
CA LEU A 44 -18.87 -4.14 -13.92
C LEU A 44 -20.11 -3.25 -14.15
N PHE A 45 -19.90 -1.94 -14.22
CA PHE A 45 -20.97 -0.97 -14.52
C PHE A 45 -21.34 -0.94 -16.01
N ASN A 46 -20.44 -1.41 -16.88
CA ASN A 46 -20.70 -1.48 -18.31
C ASN A 46 -21.55 -2.73 -18.65
N ALA A 47 -22.60 -2.56 -19.45
CA ALA A 47 -23.49 -3.66 -19.84
C ALA A 47 -22.76 -4.81 -20.56
N ARG A 48 -21.66 -4.54 -21.25
CA ARG A 48 -20.85 -5.54 -21.98
C ARG A 48 -19.74 -6.14 -21.12
N VAL A 49 -19.50 -5.61 -19.93
CA VAL A 49 -18.38 -6.04 -19.02
C VAL A 49 -17.07 -6.22 -19.80
N PRO A 50 -16.38 -5.14 -20.17
CA PRO A 50 -15.14 -5.22 -20.96
C PRO A 50 -14.13 -6.17 -20.31
N HIS A 51 -13.70 -7.20 -21.05
CA HIS A 51 -12.82 -8.24 -20.53
C HIS A 51 -11.90 -8.81 -21.60
N VAL A 52 -10.83 -9.47 -21.16
CA VAL A 52 -9.90 -10.23 -21.98
C VAL A 52 -9.75 -11.64 -21.41
N HIS A 53 -9.71 -12.64 -22.26
CA HIS A 53 -9.39 -14.02 -21.87
C HIS A 53 -7.89 -14.13 -21.66
N LEU A 54 -7.45 -14.31 -20.40
CA LEU A 54 -6.04 -14.28 -20.01
C LEU A 54 -5.32 -15.61 -20.29
N ASN A 55 -6.05 -16.71 -20.43
CA ASN A 55 -5.50 -18.04 -20.61
C ASN A 55 -6.21 -18.87 -21.69
N PRO A 56 -6.33 -18.37 -22.95
CA PRO A 56 -6.94 -19.12 -24.03
C PRO A 56 -6.22 -20.45 -24.23
N LEU A 57 -7.00 -21.53 -24.36
CA LEU A 57 -6.47 -22.90 -24.45
C LEU A 57 -5.55 -23.30 -23.27
N PHE A 58 -5.72 -22.67 -22.13
CA PHE A 58 -4.93 -22.85 -20.90
C PHE A 58 -3.43 -22.53 -21.09
N HIS A 59 -3.16 -21.51 -21.89
CA HIS A 59 -1.86 -20.87 -22.02
C HIS A 59 -2.01 -19.38 -21.72
N ASP A 60 -1.04 -18.83 -21.03
CA ASP A 60 -0.99 -17.39 -20.76
C ASP A 60 -0.80 -16.57 -22.03
N ILE A 61 -1.34 -15.36 -22.02
CA ILE A 61 -1.16 -14.43 -23.14
C ILE A 61 0.25 -13.81 -23.08
N PRO A 62 0.88 -13.52 -24.22
CA PRO A 62 2.26 -13.02 -24.28
C PRO A 62 2.47 -11.64 -23.63
N GLU A 63 1.40 -10.86 -23.47
CA GLU A 63 1.47 -9.54 -22.83
C GLU A 63 1.59 -9.62 -21.31
N LEU A 64 1.32 -10.79 -20.70
CA LEU A 64 1.36 -11.00 -19.27
C LEU A 64 2.79 -11.27 -18.79
N ASP A 65 3.46 -10.21 -18.34
CA ASP A 65 4.81 -10.26 -17.82
C ASP A 65 4.84 -9.95 -16.31
N PRO A 66 5.13 -10.93 -15.44
CA PRO A 66 5.15 -10.74 -14.00
C PRO A 66 6.28 -9.81 -13.52
N THR A 67 7.24 -9.50 -14.39
CA THR A 67 8.37 -8.62 -14.07
C THR A 67 8.06 -7.14 -14.34
N LYS A 68 6.97 -6.83 -15.02
CA LYS A 68 6.52 -5.46 -15.25
C LYS A 68 5.61 -4.98 -14.13
N GLY A 69 5.88 -3.79 -13.63
CA GLY A 69 5.00 -3.10 -12.67
C GLY A 69 3.68 -2.66 -13.30
N GLY A 70 2.77 -2.22 -12.46
CA GLY A 70 1.43 -1.85 -12.89
C GLY A 70 0.55 -3.04 -13.25
N THR A 71 -0.52 -2.79 -14.00
CA THR A 71 -1.51 -3.81 -14.39
C THR A 71 -1.85 -3.74 -15.87
N LEU A 72 -1.76 -4.89 -16.57
CA LEU A 72 -2.09 -4.98 -18.00
C LEU A 72 -3.59 -4.78 -18.26
N ILE A 73 -4.45 -5.08 -17.29
CA ILE A 73 -5.91 -4.93 -17.41
C ILE A 73 -6.44 -3.56 -16.94
N GLY A 74 -5.55 -2.70 -16.44
CA GLY A 74 -5.92 -1.39 -15.90
C GLY A 74 -6.66 -1.48 -14.57
N SER A 75 -6.63 -0.41 -13.79
CA SER A 75 -7.26 -0.31 -12.47
C SER A 75 -8.20 0.90 -12.42
N SER A 76 -9.19 0.87 -11.52
CA SER A 76 -10.00 2.03 -11.18
C SER A 76 -10.12 2.18 -9.66
N ARG A 77 -10.55 3.37 -9.24
CA ARG A 77 -10.90 3.67 -7.85
C ARG A 77 -12.41 3.69 -7.62
N ASP A 78 -13.17 3.20 -8.60
CA ASP A 78 -14.60 3.02 -8.43
C ASP A 78 -14.87 1.96 -7.38
N PHE A 79 -15.99 2.05 -6.72
CA PHE A 79 -16.45 1.08 -5.72
C PHE A 79 -17.92 0.75 -5.96
N VAL A 80 -18.35 -0.37 -5.42
CA VAL A 80 -19.77 -0.78 -5.51
C VAL A 80 -20.51 -0.20 -4.31
N ASP A 81 -21.51 0.64 -4.59
CA ASP A 81 -22.31 1.31 -3.58
C ASP A 81 -23.23 0.29 -2.87
N PRO A 82 -23.10 0.09 -1.54
CA PRO A 82 -23.90 -0.87 -0.80
C PRO A 82 -25.41 -0.55 -0.81
N ASP A 83 -25.76 0.72 -0.98
CA ASP A 83 -27.16 1.17 -0.95
C ASP A 83 -27.88 0.91 -2.29
N LYS A 84 -27.12 0.66 -3.36
CA LYS A 84 -27.66 0.39 -4.71
C LYS A 84 -27.88 -1.11 -4.96
N LYS A 85 -28.84 -1.70 -4.28
CA LYS A 85 -29.13 -3.15 -4.39
C LYS A 85 -29.39 -3.61 -5.82
N ASP A 86 -30.18 -2.85 -6.60
CA ASP A 86 -30.48 -3.17 -7.99
C ASP A 86 -29.23 -3.19 -8.89
N GLU A 87 -28.26 -2.32 -8.62
CA GLU A 87 -26.99 -2.29 -9.33
C GLU A 87 -26.13 -3.50 -8.98
N LEU A 88 -26.10 -3.91 -7.71
CA LEU A 88 -25.41 -5.11 -7.24
C LEU A 88 -25.97 -6.38 -7.88
N ASP A 89 -27.31 -6.51 -7.94
CA ASP A 89 -27.98 -7.64 -8.56
C ASP A 89 -27.71 -7.67 -10.08
N LEU A 90 -27.70 -6.50 -10.72
CA LEU A 90 -27.35 -6.35 -12.13
C LEU A 90 -25.90 -6.75 -12.42
N ILE A 91 -24.95 -6.39 -11.56
CA ILE A 91 -23.55 -6.81 -11.67
C ILE A 91 -23.43 -8.33 -11.59
N SER A 92 -24.06 -8.94 -10.59
CA SER A 92 -24.04 -10.40 -10.42
C SER A 92 -24.62 -11.10 -11.65
N HIS A 93 -25.77 -10.65 -12.15
CA HIS A 93 -26.37 -11.20 -13.37
C HIS A 93 -25.49 -11.04 -14.61
N ARG A 94 -24.77 -9.92 -14.77
CA ARG A 94 -23.83 -9.72 -15.88
C ARG A 94 -22.67 -10.70 -15.84
N LEU A 95 -22.09 -10.94 -14.64
CA LEU A 95 -21.03 -11.93 -14.47
C LEU A 95 -21.52 -13.34 -14.77
N GLU A 96 -22.68 -13.72 -14.28
CA GLU A 96 -23.31 -15.03 -14.56
C GLU A 96 -23.58 -15.22 -16.06
N LYS A 97 -24.06 -14.18 -16.75
CA LYS A 97 -24.30 -14.21 -18.22
C LYS A 97 -23.03 -14.46 -19.02
N LEU A 98 -21.87 -14.02 -18.51
CA LEU A 98 -20.54 -14.34 -19.09
C LEU A 98 -20.05 -15.75 -18.69
N GLY A 99 -20.81 -16.45 -17.86
CA GLY A 99 -20.42 -17.74 -17.28
C GLY A 99 -19.30 -17.63 -16.25
N ILE A 100 -19.07 -16.43 -15.69
CA ILE A 100 -18.14 -16.23 -14.59
C ILE A 100 -18.82 -16.69 -13.31
N GLU A 101 -18.20 -17.61 -12.59
CA GLU A 101 -18.76 -18.27 -11.41
C GLU A 101 -18.08 -17.80 -10.10
N GLY A 102 -17.02 -17.02 -10.20
CA GLY A 102 -16.31 -16.42 -9.06
C GLY A 102 -15.42 -15.26 -9.50
N LEU A 103 -15.09 -14.37 -8.58
CA LEU A 103 -14.34 -13.15 -8.85
C LEU A 103 -13.13 -13.02 -7.91
N ILE A 104 -11.96 -12.80 -8.48
CA ILE A 104 -10.77 -12.40 -7.73
C ILE A 104 -10.62 -10.89 -7.86
N CYS A 105 -10.60 -10.19 -6.72
CA CYS A 105 -10.29 -8.78 -6.65
C CYS A 105 -8.85 -8.60 -6.15
N VAL A 106 -8.01 -7.93 -6.92
CA VAL A 106 -6.64 -7.59 -6.52
C VAL A 106 -6.64 -6.17 -6.01
N GLY A 107 -6.46 -5.98 -4.69
CA GLY A 107 -6.64 -4.65 -4.10
C GLY A 107 -6.12 -4.50 -2.66
N GLY A 108 -6.24 -3.28 -2.13
CA GLY A 108 -5.91 -2.93 -0.74
C GLY A 108 -7.13 -2.96 0.20
N ASP A 109 -6.98 -2.30 1.34
CA ASP A 109 -8.00 -2.14 2.39
C ASP A 109 -9.33 -1.54 1.86
N GLY A 110 -9.24 -0.45 1.09
CA GLY A 110 -10.40 0.17 0.47
C GLY A 110 -11.10 -0.75 -0.53
N THR A 111 -10.35 -1.63 -1.24
CA THR A 111 -10.94 -2.64 -2.12
C THR A 111 -11.66 -3.72 -1.33
N LEU A 112 -11.09 -4.15 -0.20
CA LEU A 112 -11.72 -5.13 0.67
C LEU A 112 -13.05 -4.60 1.24
N ASN A 113 -13.08 -3.34 1.69
CA ASN A 113 -14.32 -2.68 2.13
C ASN A 113 -15.34 -2.59 0.99
N GLY A 114 -14.93 -2.08 -0.18
CA GLY A 114 -15.80 -1.89 -1.34
C GLY A 114 -16.31 -3.19 -1.96
N LEU A 115 -15.65 -4.33 -1.67
CA LEU A 115 -16.03 -5.64 -2.15
C LEU A 115 -17.16 -6.27 -1.33
N GLN A 116 -17.32 -5.89 -0.07
CA GLN A 116 -18.22 -6.58 0.87
C GLN A 116 -19.66 -6.69 0.36
N PRO A 117 -20.32 -5.65 -0.21
CA PRO A 117 -21.67 -5.77 -0.72
C PRO A 117 -21.81 -6.76 -1.88
N LEU A 118 -20.79 -6.87 -2.72
CA LEU A 118 -20.78 -7.85 -3.82
C LEU A 118 -20.54 -9.28 -3.30
N ALA A 119 -19.70 -9.44 -2.28
CA ALA A 119 -19.39 -10.74 -1.68
C ALA A 119 -20.60 -11.43 -1.03
N GLU A 120 -21.63 -10.67 -0.66
CA GLU A 120 -22.89 -11.21 -0.17
C GLU A 120 -23.73 -11.88 -1.29
N ARG A 121 -23.46 -11.57 -2.57
CA ARG A 121 -24.25 -12.01 -3.72
C ARG A 121 -23.49 -12.89 -4.68
N PHE A 122 -22.19 -12.76 -4.71
CA PHE A 122 -21.35 -13.40 -5.70
C PHE A 122 -20.06 -13.94 -5.05
N PRO A 123 -19.60 -15.17 -5.38
CA PRO A 123 -18.38 -15.71 -4.81
C PRO A 123 -17.16 -14.82 -5.12
N THR A 124 -16.52 -14.29 -4.07
CA THR A 124 -15.40 -13.37 -4.21
C THR A 124 -14.24 -13.73 -3.28
N VAL A 125 -13.02 -13.53 -3.76
CA VAL A 125 -11.78 -13.62 -2.99
C VAL A 125 -10.95 -12.39 -3.29
N LEU A 126 -10.36 -11.78 -2.26
CA LEU A 126 -9.39 -10.71 -2.41
C LEU A 126 -7.97 -11.28 -2.42
N ALA A 127 -7.17 -10.91 -3.42
CA ALA A 127 -5.71 -11.05 -3.39
C ALA A 127 -5.11 -9.68 -2.99
N PRO A 128 -4.39 -9.58 -1.86
CA PRO A 128 -3.94 -8.30 -1.34
C PRO A 128 -2.84 -7.70 -2.17
N LYS A 129 -2.93 -6.38 -2.39
CA LYS A 129 -1.88 -5.55 -2.98
C LYS A 129 -1.98 -4.13 -2.44
N THR A 130 -0.95 -3.64 -1.83
CA THR A 130 -0.79 -2.25 -1.43
C THR A 130 0.69 -1.97 -1.14
N ILE A 131 1.16 -0.77 -1.46
CA ILE A 131 2.49 -0.35 -1.03
C ILE A 131 2.50 0.06 0.44
N ASP A 132 1.35 0.46 0.98
CA ASP A 132 1.20 1.06 2.30
C ASP A 132 1.26 0.00 3.42
N ASN A 133 1.15 -1.29 3.07
CA ASN A 133 1.14 -2.45 3.98
C ASN A 133 0.03 -2.38 5.04
N ASP A 134 -1.05 -1.72 4.68
CA ASP A 134 -2.18 -1.36 5.53
C ASP A 134 -3.34 -2.36 5.49
N LEU A 135 -3.26 -3.40 4.64
CA LEU A 135 -4.21 -4.50 4.63
C LEU A 135 -3.68 -5.65 5.49
N GLY A 136 -4.26 -5.85 6.64
CA GLY A 136 -3.85 -6.87 7.61
C GLY A 136 -4.28 -6.51 9.03
N LEU A 137 -3.86 -7.33 9.99
CA LEU A 137 -4.05 -7.10 11.43
C LEU A 137 -2.72 -7.30 12.15
N ASN A 138 -2.45 -6.52 13.19
CA ASN A 138 -1.28 -6.76 14.04
C ASN A 138 -1.45 -8.03 14.88
N TYR A 139 -2.69 -8.38 15.22
CA TYR A 139 -3.08 -9.62 15.89
C TYR A 139 -4.59 -9.91 15.64
N PRO A 140 -5.06 -11.13 15.77
CA PRO A 140 -6.42 -11.51 15.35
C PRO A 140 -7.57 -10.81 16.08
N SER A 141 -7.36 -10.32 17.32
CA SER A 141 -8.36 -9.58 18.11
C SER A 141 -8.32 -8.06 17.92
N GLU A 142 -7.40 -7.53 17.12
CA GLU A 142 -7.28 -6.08 16.88
C GLU A 142 -8.59 -5.40 16.42
N PRO A 143 -9.48 -6.05 15.63
CA PRO A 143 -10.76 -5.44 15.27
C PRO A 143 -11.67 -5.12 16.46
N ASP A 144 -11.55 -5.84 17.57
CA ASP A 144 -12.38 -5.63 18.78
C ASP A 144 -11.96 -4.39 19.59
N GLU A 145 -10.77 -3.85 19.30
CA GLU A 145 -10.21 -2.68 20.02
C GLU A 145 -10.62 -1.34 19.41
N TRP A 146 -11.29 -1.36 18.27
CA TRP A 146 -11.79 -0.14 17.66
C TRP A 146 -13.03 0.35 18.39
N VAL A 147 -13.03 1.65 18.72
CA VAL A 147 -14.14 2.35 19.36
C VAL A 147 -14.60 3.51 18.50
N ARG A 148 -15.91 3.76 18.49
CA ARG A 148 -16.51 4.94 17.86
C ARG A 148 -16.39 6.15 18.79
N VAL A 149 -15.95 7.27 18.22
CA VAL A 149 -15.86 8.55 18.95
C VAL A 149 -16.68 9.62 18.24
N ARG A 150 -17.27 10.53 19.03
CA ARG A 150 -18.04 11.64 18.45
C ARG A 150 -17.11 12.59 17.68
N PRO A 151 -17.54 13.09 16.51
CA PRO A 151 -16.84 14.19 15.85
C PRO A 151 -16.81 15.39 16.82
N ASN A 152 -15.62 15.98 17.06
CA ASN A 152 -15.41 17.19 17.87
C ASN A 152 -15.43 17.07 19.41
N THR A 153 -15.32 15.89 20.00
CA THR A 153 -15.07 15.78 21.44
C THR A 153 -13.57 15.61 21.72
N VAL A 154 -13.02 16.52 22.50
CA VAL A 154 -11.72 16.38 23.15
C VAL A 154 -11.93 15.41 24.32
N GLY A 155 -11.42 14.20 24.19
CA GLY A 155 -11.70 13.11 25.14
C GLY A 155 -12.67 12.09 24.51
N ALA A 156 -12.14 10.91 24.18
CA ALA A 156 -12.92 9.87 23.51
C ALA A 156 -13.84 9.17 24.54
N GLU A 157 -15.13 9.51 24.53
CA GLU A 157 -16.15 8.65 25.14
C GLU A 157 -16.64 7.65 24.11
N GLU A 158 -16.73 6.38 24.50
CA GLU A 158 -17.33 5.33 23.67
C GLU A 158 -18.80 5.64 23.43
N ILE A 159 -19.26 5.60 22.16
CA ILE A 159 -20.66 5.80 21.82
C ILE A 159 -21.31 4.44 21.74
N PRO A 160 -22.30 4.14 22.58
CA PRO A 160 -23.10 2.93 22.47
C PRO A 160 -23.76 2.83 21.10
N THR A 161 -23.80 1.65 20.52
CA THR A 161 -24.32 1.37 19.17
C THR A 161 -25.79 1.79 19.01
N GLU A 162 -26.54 1.84 20.11
CA GLU A 162 -27.98 2.10 20.14
C GLU A 162 -28.34 3.59 20.17
N ALA A 163 -27.37 4.49 20.30
CA ALA A 163 -27.62 5.92 20.55
C ALA A 163 -27.58 6.82 19.30
N TYR A 164 -27.45 6.28 18.07
CA TYR A 164 -27.24 7.11 16.88
C TYR A 164 -28.23 6.80 15.74
N GLU A 165 -29.31 7.54 15.70
CA GLU A 165 -30.14 7.74 14.52
C GLU A 165 -29.72 9.05 13.83
N GLY A 166 -28.83 8.98 12.83
CA GLY A 166 -28.46 10.17 12.05
C GLY A 166 -27.28 9.92 11.09
N ASN A 167 -27.31 10.56 9.92
CA ASN A 167 -26.31 10.50 8.84
C ASN A 167 -24.95 11.13 9.23
N GLY A 168 -24.43 10.87 10.42
CA GLY A 168 -23.16 11.40 10.90
C GLY A 168 -21.99 10.45 10.58
N HIS A 169 -20.94 11.00 9.97
CA HIS A 169 -19.68 10.26 9.83
C HIS A 169 -19.06 10.06 11.20
N PHE A 170 -18.98 8.81 11.65
CA PHE A 170 -18.26 8.46 12.88
C PHE A 170 -16.75 8.57 12.67
N ARG A 171 -16.05 9.00 13.73
CA ARG A 171 -14.60 8.76 13.85
C ARG A 171 -14.39 7.48 14.62
N TYR A 172 -13.33 6.77 14.25
CA TYR A 172 -12.91 5.55 14.93
C TYR A 172 -11.53 5.78 15.54
N LYS A 173 -11.37 5.30 16.77
CA LYS A 173 -10.09 5.30 17.47
C LYS A 173 -9.79 3.87 17.91
N ARG A 174 -8.54 3.44 17.77
CA ARG A 174 -8.09 2.18 18.34
C ARG A 174 -7.61 2.43 19.77
N ASP A 175 -8.00 1.56 20.68
CA ASP A 175 -7.42 1.49 22.01
C ASP A 175 -6.15 0.62 21.93
N ASP A 176 -4.98 1.26 21.95
CA ASP A 176 -3.67 0.59 21.90
C ASP A 176 -3.28 -0.01 23.27
N SER A 177 -4.23 -0.44 24.08
CA SER A 177 -3.98 -1.00 25.42
C SER A 177 -3.23 -2.33 25.39
N GLN A 178 -3.35 -3.11 24.30
CA GLN A 178 -2.58 -4.32 24.12
C GLN A 178 -1.16 -4.01 23.65
N SER A 179 -0.24 -3.83 24.59
CA SER A 179 1.13 -3.41 24.33
C SER A 179 2.07 -4.53 23.84
N VAL A 180 1.65 -5.79 23.85
CA VAL A 180 2.50 -6.96 23.52
C VAL A 180 1.72 -7.96 22.68
N PHE A 181 2.27 -8.26 21.50
CA PHE A 181 1.81 -9.38 20.65
C PHE A 181 3.03 -10.09 20.05
N ALA A 182 2.87 -11.33 19.60
CA ALA A 182 3.93 -12.06 18.93
C ALA A 182 3.88 -11.81 17.41
N LEU A 183 5.03 -11.71 16.74
CA LEU A 183 5.08 -11.43 15.31
C LEU A 183 4.41 -12.49 14.43
N ASP A 184 4.30 -13.72 14.89
CA ASP A 184 3.59 -14.81 14.23
C ASP A 184 2.05 -14.71 14.34
N GLN A 185 1.53 -13.78 15.16
CA GLN A 185 0.11 -13.46 15.25
C GLN A 185 -0.34 -12.47 14.18
N ILE A 186 0.59 -11.79 13.50
CA ILE A 186 0.26 -10.83 12.45
C ILE A 186 -0.49 -11.53 11.32
N VAL A 187 -1.68 -11.03 11.00
CA VAL A 187 -2.48 -11.50 9.86
C VAL A 187 -2.11 -10.68 8.63
N ASN A 188 -1.73 -11.36 7.56
CA ASN A 188 -1.13 -10.76 6.37
C ASN A 188 0.11 -9.94 6.73
N TYR A 189 1.17 -10.63 7.07
CA TYR A 189 2.42 -10.07 7.62
C TYR A 189 2.96 -8.93 6.75
N VAL A 190 2.99 -9.15 5.45
CA VAL A 190 3.41 -8.14 4.46
C VAL A 190 2.58 -8.28 3.18
N THR A 191 2.23 -7.13 2.61
CA THR A 191 1.45 -7.06 1.37
C THR A 191 2.37 -6.84 0.18
N PRO A 192 2.25 -7.61 -0.93
CA PRO A 192 3.05 -7.38 -2.13
C PRO A 192 2.91 -5.96 -2.69
N GLY A 193 4.03 -5.38 -3.04
CA GLY A 193 4.21 -3.97 -3.40
C GLY A 193 4.95 -3.17 -2.33
N TYR A 194 4.80 -3.55 -1.07
CA TYR A 194 5.45 -2.88 0.07
C TYR A 194 6.98 -2.99 0.02
N ALA A 195 7.51 -4.19 -0.16
CA ALA A 195 8.96 -4.40 -0.14
C ALA A 195 9.67 -3.60 -1.26
N THR A 196 9.07 -3.54 -2.45
CA THR A 196 9.59 -2.69 -3.55
C THR A 196 9.52 -1.20 -3.21
N ALA A 197 8.41 -0.75 -2.61
CA ALA A 197 8.26 0.66 -2.20
C ALA A 197 9.31 1.05 -1.14
N VAL A 198 9.59 0.17 -0.20
CA VAL A 198 10.66 0.35 0.80
C VAL A 198 12.03 0.37 0.15
N PHE A 199 12.30 -0.53 -0.79
CA PHE A 199 13.57 -0.54 -1.55
C PHE A 199 13.82 0.79 -2.26
N VAL A 200 12.80 1.35 -2.93
CA VAL A 200 12.89 2.66 -3.59
C VAL A 200 13.17 3.77 -2.57
N SER A 201 12.48 3.75 -1.43
CA SER A 201 12.64 4.73 -0.36
C SER A 201 14.04 4.65 0.27
N ALA A 202 14.50 3.46 0.63
CA ALA A 202 15.80 3.22 1.24
C ALA A 202 16.95 3.65 0.30
N SER A 203 16.83 3.33 -1.00
CA SER A 203 17.77 3.79 -2.02
C SER A 203 17.81 5.32 -2.14
N GLY A 204 16.64 5.96 -2.02
CA GLY A 204 16.52 7.42 -1.97
C GLY A 204 17.22 8.03 -0.76
N VAL A 205 17.05 7.42 0.42
CA VAL A 205 17.70 7.83 1.68
C VAL A 205 19.21 7.74 1.56
N GLU A 206 19.75 6.62 1.06
CA GLU A 206 21.19 6.43 0.88
C GLU A 206 21.82 7.49 -0.03
N ARG A 207 21.18 7.77 -1.17
CA ARG A 207 21.66 8.80 -2.13
C ARG A 207 21.63 10.19 -1.53
N LEU A 208 20.58 10.52 -0.77
CA LEU A 208 20.46 11.84 -0.14
C LEU A 208 21.38 11.99 1.07
N ARG A 209 21.74 10.89 1.74
CA ARG A 209 22.75 10.85 2.79
C ARG A 209 24.07 11.43 2.31
N THR A 210 24.59 10.93 1.21
CA THR A 210 25.89 11.39 0.67
C THR A 210 25.86 12.88 0.29
N THR A 211 24.73 13.37 -0.23
CA THR A 211 24.53 14.81 -0.52
C THR A 211 24.45 15.64 0.76
N ALA A 212 23.74 15.15 1.78
CA ALA A 212 23.62 15.83 3.06
C ALA A 212 24.99 15.91 3.77
N GLU A 213 25.77 14.85 3.74
CA GLU A 213 27.14 14.80 4.29
C GLU A 213 28.06 15.78 3.57
N SER A 214 28.11 15.75 2.23
CA SER A 214 29.00 16.62 1.45
C SER A 214 28.77 18.09 1.70
N HIS A 215 27.53 18.49 1.92
CA HIS A 215 27.12 19.88 2.10
C HIS A 215 26.76 20.24 3.55
N ARG A 216 26.92 19.32 4.51
CA ARG A 216 26.58 19.50 5.92
C ARG A 216 25.14 20.00 6.11
N ARG A 217 24.19 19.28 5.54
CA ARG A 217 22.77 19.66 5.48
C ARG A 217 21.87 18.70 6.24
N ILE A 218 20.67 19.17 6.51
CA ILE A 218 19.54 18.37 6.98
C ILE A 218 18.66 18.06 5.77
N ALA A 219 18.48 16.77 5.48
CA ALA A 219 17.58 16.29 4.43
C ALA A 219 16.31 15.75 5.05
N ILE A 220 15.15 16.18 4.57
CA ILE A 220 13.84 15.65 4.97
C ILE A 220 13.23 14.95 3.76
N ILE A 221 12.93 13.66 3.91
CA ILE A 221 12.44 12.80 2.82
C ILE A 221 11.01 12.40 3.14
N GLU A 222 10.07 12.81 2.28
CA GLU A 222 8.67 12.42 2.37
C GLU A 222 8.43 11.13 1.59
N VAL A 223 7.82 10.15 2.26
CA VAL A 223 7.43 8.86 1.67
C VAL A 223 5.92 8.70 1.73
N MET A 224 5.37 7.92 0.81
CA MET A 224 3.96 7.57 0.80
C MET A 224 3.60 6.66 2.00
N GLY A 225 2.33 6.31 2.15
CA GLY A 225 1.82 5.44 3.19
C GLY A 225 0.52 5.93 3.82
N ARG A 226 0.04 7.11 3.43
CA ARG A 226 -1.14 7.76 4.00
C ARG A 226 -1.06 7.84 5.52
N HIS A 227 -1.99 7.18 6.23
CA HIS A 227 -2.04 7.13 7.69
C HIS A 227 -1.33 5.90 8.27
N SER A 228 -0.64 5.11 7.44
CA SER A 228 0.11 3.92 7.82
C SER A 228 1.61 4.16 7.64
N GLY A 229 2.37 4.11 8.71
CA GLY A 229 3.79 4.45 8.75
C GLY A 229 4.73 3.33 8.32
N TYR A 230 4.25 2.22 7.77
CA TYR A 230 5.09 1.07 7.45
C TYR A 230 6.18 1.38 6.41
N ILE A 231 5.91 2.20 5.39
CA ILE A 231 6.95 2.58 4.42
C ILE A 231 8.04 3.42 5.09
N ALA A 232 7.64 4.39 5.94
CA ALA A 232 8.59 5.17 6.70
C ALA A 232 9.43 4.28 7.62
N LEU A 233 8.78 3.34 8.35
CA LEU A 233 9.45 2.39 9.23
C LEU A 233 10.44 1.50 8.45
N GLY A 234 10.02 0.94 7.31
CA GLY A 234 10.87 0.13 6.44
C GLY A 234 12.05 0.88 5.86
N SER A 235 11.92 2.20 5.65
CA SER A 235 13.02 3.06 5.19
C SER A 235 14.25 3.04 6.12
N ALA A 236 14.14 2.42 7.30
CA ALA A 236 15.25 2.15 8.21
C ALA A 236 16.44 1.44 7.54
N TYR A 237 16.20 0.65 6.48
CA TYR A 237 17.27 0.03 5.69
C TYR A 237 18.20 1.03 5.00
N GLY A 238 17.70 2.24 4.68
CA GLY A 238 18.53 3.36 4.20
C GLY A 238 19.29 4.08 5.32
N ARG A 239 19.13 3.66 6.58
CA ARG A 239 19.78 4.22 7.77
C ARG A 239 19.53 5.72 7.97
N PRO A 240 18.29 6.23 7.88
CA PRO A 240 18.00 7.59 8.28
C PRO A 240 18.29 7.77 9.78
N ASP A 241 18.55 9.02 10.19
CA ASP A 241 18.80 9.33 11.60
C ASP A 241 17.49 9.40 12.40
N ILE A 242 16.42 9.83 11.75
CA ILE A 242 15.09 10.03 12.33
C ILE A 242 14.06 9.48 11.36
N ILE A 243 13.08 8.75 11.88
CA ILE A 243 11.90 8.27 11.15
C ILE A 243 10.67 8.77 11.89
N LEU A 244 9.78 9.45 11.16
CA LEU A 244 8.52 9.97 11.68
C LEU A 244 7.37 9.22 11.03
N VAL A 245 6.51 8.63 11.86
CA VAL A 245 5.36 7.82 11.41
C VAL A 245 4.05 8.53 11.77
N PRO A 246 2.97 8.38 10.96
CA PRO A 246 1.68 9.03 11.20
C PRO A 246 1.03 8.67 12.54
N GLU A 247 1.30 7.49 13.05
CA GLU A 247 0.70 6.94 14.28
C GLU A 247 1.18 7.62 15.55
N HIS A 248 2.32 8.32 15.50
CA HIS A 248 2.89 9.01 16.63
C HIS A 248 2.97 10.52 16.38
N PRO A 249 2.21 11.35 17.12
CA PRO A 249 2.28 12.80 17.01
C PRO A 249 3.70 13.34 17.22
N ILE A 250 4.09 14.31 16.40
CA ILE A 250 5.43 14.89 16.45
C ILE A 250 5.47 16.00 17.49
N GLU A 251 6.19 15.76 18.58
CA GLU A 251 6.57 16.79 19.54
C GLU A 251 7.73 17.61 18.96
N MET A 252 7.42 18.82 18.49
CA MET A 252 8.37 19.63 17.73
C MET A 252 9.62 20.03 18.52
N GLU A 253 9.50 20.28 19.82
CA GLU A 253 10.64 20.59 20.68
C GLU A 253 11.59 19.40 20.78
N HIS A 254 11.04 18.21 21.04
CA HIS A 254 11.81 16.97 21.09
C HIS A 254 12.50 16.67 19.74
N LEU A 255 11.79 16.86 18.62
CA LEU A 255 12.37 16.70 17.28
C LEU A 255 13.55 17.66 17.06
N VAL A 256 13.39 18.93 17.39
CA VAL A 256 14.45 19.94 17.23
C VAL A 256 15.67 19.60 18.07
N ASP A 257 15.49 19.21 19.33
CA ASP A 257 16.59 18.82 20.21
C ASP A 257 17.32 17.58 19.69
N ARG A 258 16.58 16.61 19.18
CA ARG A 258 17.13 15.42 18.55
C ARG A 258 17.94 15.77 17.30
N VAL A 259 17.40 16.62 16.42
CA VAL A 259 18.07 17.09 15.20
C VAL A 259 19.35 17.86 15.55
N ARG A 260 19.31 18.77 16.53
CA ARG A 260 20.49 19.49 17.00
C ARG A 260 21.56 18.54 17.52
N HIS A 261 21.19 17.62 18.40
CA HIS A 261 22.12 16.65 18.95
C HIS A 261 22.85 15.85 17.84
N ILE A 262 22.12 15.33 16.86
CA ILE A 262 22.71 14.59 15.75
C ILE A 262 23.56 15.49 14.87
N TYR A 263 23.07 16.69 14.54
CA TYR A 263 23.79 17.64 13.71
C TYR A 263 25.09 18.13 14.36
N ASP A 264 25.10 18.33 15.69
CA ASP A 264 26.30 18.70 16.42
C ASP A 264 27.37 17.64 16.38
N LEU A 265 26.97 16.35 16.32
CA LEU A 265 27.90 15.22 16.24
C LEU A 265 28.48 15.03 14.84
N GLN A 266 27.61 14.96 13.81
CA GLN A 266 28.01 14.51 12.47
C GLN A 266 27.82 15.56 11.36
N LYS A 267 27.28 16.74 11.66
CA LYS A 267 27.06 17.88 10.75
C LYS A 267 26.11 17.58 9.59
N ASN A 268 25.35 16.53 9.67
CA ASN A 268 24.27 16.21 8.74
C ASN A 268 23.18 15.43 9.46
N VAL A 269 21.95 15.50 8.95
CA VAL A 269 20.82 14.71 9.46
C VAL A 269 19.95 14.28 8.29
N VAL A 270 19.52 13.03 8.27
CA VAL A 270 18.52 12.55 7.32
C VAL A 270 17.28 12.11 8.09
N ILE A 271 16.17 12.78 7.79
CA ILE A 271 14.86 12.53 8.37
C ILE A 271 13.97 11.90 7.30
N VAL A 272 13.32 10.79 7.59
CA VAL A 272 12.23 10.24 6.79
C VAL A 272 10.93 10.53 7.50
N CYS A 273 9.93 11.04 6.79
CA CYS A 273 8.58 11.23 7.31
C CYS A 273 7.53 10.62 6.38
N GLY A 274 6.52 9.98 6.94
CA GLY A 274 5.31 9.61 6.20
C GLY A 274 4.53 10.85 5.77
N GLU A 275 3.83 10.80 4.65
CA GLU A 275 3.02 11.92 4.14
C GLU A 275 1.85 12.32 5.07
N GLY A 276 1.40 11.40 5.94
CA GLY A 276 0.29 11.59 6.87
C GLY A 276 0.70 11.89 8.31
N VAL A 277 1.95 12.31 8.56
CA VAL A 277 2.41 12.64 9.92
C VAL A 277 1.63 13.80 10.52
N VAL A 278 1.41 13.76 11.84
CA VAL A 278 0.58 14.72 12.57
C VAL A 278 1.40 15.48 13.62
N ASP A 279 0.94 16.69 13.98
CA ASP A 279 1.49 17.47 15.08
C ASP A 279 0.93 17.00 16.45
N GLU A 280 1.36 17.62 17.55
CA GLU A 280 0.94 17.32 18.92
C GLU A 280 -0.58 17.42 19.13
N GLN A 281 -1.27 18.21 18.32
CA GLN A 281 -2.72 18.35 18.34
C GLN A 281 -3.44 17.35 17.42
N GLY A 282 -2.71 16.41 16.82
CA GLY A 282 -3.27 15.43 15.90
C GLY A 282 -3.67 16.01 14.54
N ARG A 283 -3.16 17.18 14.16
CA ARG A 283 -3.42 17.80 12.84
C ARG A 283 -2.36 17.34 11.86
N GLU A 284 -2.79 16.93 10.68
CA GLU A 284 -1.88 16.55 9.61
C GLU A 284 -0.96 17.71 9.22
N LEU A 285 0.32 17.39 9.05
CA LEU A 285 1.31 18.32 8.53
C LEU A 285 1.28 18.23 6.99
N GLY A 286 1.04 19.34 6.31
CA GLY A 286 1.07 19.36 4.85
C GLY A 286 0.12 20.36 4.23
N ASP A 287 -0.33 20.08 3.02
CA ASP A 287 -1.16 20.96 2.23
C ASP A 287 -2.55 21.13 2.86
N GLU A 288 -2.91 22.39 3.17
CA GLU A 288 -4.22 22.75 3.71
C GLU A 288 -5.34 22.69 2.66
N SER A 289 -5.02 22.46 1.38
CA SER A 289 -6.01 22.47 0.28
C SER A 289 -7.07 21.36 0.37
N ARG A 290 -6.81 20.29 1.15
CA ARG A 290 -7.71 19.15 1.37
C ARG A 290 -8.35 18.62 0.08
N SER A 291 -7.62 18.61 -1.02
CA SER A 291 -8.09 18.00 -2.25
C SER A 291 -8.30 16.48 -2.04
N THR A 292 -9.39 15.95 -2.61
CA THR A 292 -9.69 14.52 -2.53
C THR A 292 -9.46 13.83 -3.86
N ASP A 293 -9.11 12.55 -3.80
CA ASP A 293 -9.11 11.69 -4.98
C ASP A 293 -10.55 11.29 -5.36
N PRO A 294 -10.78 10.68 -6.55
CA PRO A 294 -12.11 10.25 -6.97
C PRO A 294 -12.82 9.28 -6.03
N ALA A 295 -12.09 8.60 -5.15
CA ALA A 295 -12.64 7.72 -4.11
C ALA A 295 -12.95 8.45 -2.79
N GLY A 296 -12.78 9.80 -2.76
CA GLY A 296 -13.06 10.62 -1.58
C GLY A 296 -11.94 10.65 -0.54
N ASN A 297 -10.78 10.03 -0.80
CA ASN A 297 -9.65 10.07 0.12
C ASN A 297 -8.90 11.40 0.00
N VAL A 298 -8.53 12.00 1.12
CA VAL A 298 -7.68 13.20 1.15
C VAL A 298 -6.32 12.90 0.49
N ILE A 299 -5.89 13.77 -0.40
CA ILE A 299 -4.56 13.69 -1.01
C ILE A 299 -3.58 14.33 -0.03
N LEU A 300 -2.76 13.50 0.61
CA LEU A 300 -1.74 13.93 1.54
C LEU A 300 -0.49 14.36 0.78
N SER A 301 0.08 15.50 1.13
CA SER A 301 1.37 15.93 0.60
C SER A 301 1.90 17.17 1.34
N GLY A 302 3.22 17.38 1.26
CA GLY A 302 3.83 18.59 1.81
C GLY A 302 4.23 18.48 3.28
N ALA A 303 4.15 17.30 3.90
CA ALA A 303 4.59 17.07 5.28
C ALA A 303 6.06 17.43 5.48
N ALA A 304 6.95 17.06 4.54
CA ALA A 304 8.37 17.42 4.59
C ALA A 304 8.60 18.94 4.51
N ASP A 305 7.83 19.65 3.70
CA ASP A 305 7.96 21.10 3.55
C ASP A 305 7.42 21.84 4.78
N ALA A 306 6.34 21.34 5.38
CA ALA A 306 5.83 21.84 6.65
C ALA A 306 6.83 21.63 7.79
N LEU A 307 7.43 20.44 7.90
CA LEU A 307 8.50 20.14 8.86
C LEU A 307 9.71 21.04 8.64
N ARG A 308 10.16 21.21 7.37
CA ARG A 308 11.24 22.12 7.02
C ARG A 308 10.98 23.52 7.54
N SER A 309 9.79 24.06 7.28
CA SER A 309 9.41 25.41 7.71
C SER A 309 9.44 25.56 9.22
N LYS A 310 8.93 24.58 9.97
CA LYS A 310 8.97 24.56 11.44
C LYS A 310 10.41 24.46 11.96
N LEU A 311 11.23 23.55 11.42
CA LEU A 311 12.64 23.40 11.82
C LEU A 311 13.45 24.65 11.53
N MET A 312 13.28 25.29 10.35
CA MET A 312 13.95 26.56 10.03
C MET A 312 13.61 27.65 11.06
N LYS A 313 12.34 27.77 11.43
CA LYS A 313 11.89 28.76 12.41
C LYS A 313 12.46 28.52 13.80
N MET A 314 12.49 27.26 14.26
CA MET A 314 12.91 26.90 15.62
C MET A 314 14.42 26.82 15.78
N MET A 315 15.16 26.42 14.77
CA MET A 315 16.64 26.38 14.83
C MET A 315 17.26 27.76 14.56
N GLY A 316 16.75 28.47 13.55
CA GLY A 316 17.20 29.82 13.18
C GLY A 316 18.57 29.84 12.51
N ASP A 317 18.87 30.94 11.80
CA ASP A 317 20.12 31.11 11.04
C ASP A 317 21.36 31.11 11.93
N LYS A 318 21.27 31.70 13.13
CA LYS A 318 22.38 31.78 14.09
C LYS A 318 22.95 30.41 14.45
N TYR A 319 22.11 29.38 14.56
CA TYR A 319 22.54 28.01 14.86
C TYR A 319 23.48 27.49 13.79
N PHE A 320 23.12 27.65 12.51
CA PHE A 320 23.92 27.15 11.38
C PHE A 320 25.19 28.00 11.15
N GLN A 321 25.14 29.29 11.41
CA GLN A 321 26.29 30.21 11.30
C GLN A 321 27.44 29.86 12.28
N ASN A 322 27.14 29.18 13.37
CA ASN A 322 28.18 28.64 14.27
C ASN A 322 29.07 27.59 13.59
N TYR A 323 28.56 26.92 12.55
CA TYR A 323 29.27 25.86 11.84
C TYR A 323 29.80 26.31 10.47
N ARG A 324 29.14 27.26 9.85
CA ARG A 324 29.49 27.77 8.51
C ARG A 324 29.13 29.24 8.38
N ARG A 325 30.15 30.06 8.15
CA ARG A 325 29.96 31.50 8.02
C ARG A 325 28.99 31.81 6.86
N GLY A 326 27.95 32.59 7.18
CA GLY A 326 26.96 33.09 6.21
C GLY A 326 25.88 32.07 5.82
N GLU A 327 25.87 30.89 6.41
CA GLU A 327 24.82 29.88 6.14
C GLU A 327 23.50 30.28 6.78
N SER A 328 22.39 30.15 6.02
CA SER A 328 21.04 30.31 6.52
C SER A 328 20.39 28.96 6.80
N ALA A 329 19.40 28.91 7.70
CA ALA A 329 18.57 27.72 7.93
C ALA A 329 17.91 27.23 6.62
N ARG A 330 17.57 28.17 5.70
CA ARG A 330 16.98 27.86 4.41
C ARG A 330 17.91 27.07 3.49
N GLU A 331 19.21 27.31 3.54
CA GLU A 331 20.24 26.62 2.74
C GLU A 331 20.65 25.31 3.39
N ALA A 332 20.61 25.26 4.74
CA ALA A 332 21.00 24.10 5.51
C ALA A 332 19.95 22.98 5.52
N ILE A 333 18.66 23.28 5.27
CA ILE A 333 17.57 22.29 5.33
C ILE A 333 16.88 22.20 3.96
N PHE A 334 16.82 21.00 3.39
CA PHE A 334 16.13 20.74 2.13
C PHE A 334 15.21 19.54 2.22
N THR A 335 14.25 19.47 1.30
CA THR A 335 13.22 18.42 1.24
C THR A 335 13.32 17.64 -0.05
N ARG A 336 12.88 16.39 -0.02
CA ARG A 336 12.63 15.54 -1.19
C ARG A 336 11.41 14.67 -0.97
N LYS A 337 10.56 14.57 -1.99
CA LYS A 337 9.43 13.65 -2.03
C LYS A 337 9.78 12.47 -2.91
N VAL A 338 9.66 11.25 -2.39
CA VAL A 338 9.80 10.01 -3.16
C VAL A 338 8.56 9.80 -4.03
N GLY A 339 7.38 9.95 -3.46
CA GLY A 339 6.10 10.02 -4.15
C GLY A 339 5.81 8.78 -5.00
N HIS A 340 5.19 8.99 -6.17
CA HIS A 340 4.70 7.91 -7.04
C HIS A 340 5.78 6.99 -7.61
N THR A 341 7.06 7.31 -7.49
CA THR A 341 8.14 6.37 -7.85
C THR A 341 8.11 5.08 -7.01
N GLN A 342 7.46 5.11 -5.85
CA GLN A 342 7.23 3.94 -5.00
C GLN A 342 6.14 3.00 -5.54
N ARG A 343 5.26 3.48 -6.43
CA ARG A 343 4.11 2.72 -6.96
C ARG A 343 4.42 1.99 -8.26
N GLY A 344 5.42 2.43 -8.98
CA GLY A 344 5.73 1.95 -10.31
C GLY A 344 7.02 1.12 -10.37
N GLY A 345 7.35 0.71 -11.59
CA GLY A 345 8.57 -0.01 -11.87
C GLY A 345 8.49 -1.51 -11.62
N ARG A 346 9.61 -2.18 -11.85
CA ARG A 346 9.74 -3.62 -11.67
C ARG A 346 9.62 -4.00 -10.20
N PRO A 347 8.79 -5.01 -9.85
CA PRO A 347 8.79 -5.55 -8.50
C PRO A 347 10.11 -6.27 -8.19
N ILE A 348 10.67 -6.07 -7.01
CA ILE A 348 11.78 -6.89 -6.52
C ILE A 348 11.32 -8.34 -6.32
N LEU A 349 12.29 -9.26 -6.23
CA LEU A 349 12.02 -10.71 -6.20
C LEU A 349 10.99 -11.10 -5.14
N PHE A 350 11.08 -10.56 -3.93
CA PHE A 350 10.15 -10.84 -2.85
C PHE A 350 8.68 -10.54 -3.25
N ASP A 351 8.43 -9.33 -3.72
CA ASP A 351 7.07 -8.92 -4.11
C ASP A 351 6.56 -9.71 -5.31
N ARG A 352 7.40 -9.95 -6.32
CA ARG A 352 7.04 -10.72 -7.51
C ARG A 352 6.67 -12.16 -7.15
N PHE A 353 7.48 -12.81 -6.32
CA PHE A 353 7.27 -14.20 -5.92
C PHE A 353 5.99 -14.36 -5.10
N TYR A 354 5.84 -13.60 -4.02
CA TYR A 354 4.68 -13.75 -3.14
C TYR A 354 3.39 -13.21 -3.74
N ALA A 355 3.43 -12.19 -4.59
CA ALA A 355 2.27 -11.76 -5.37
C ALA A 355 1.72 -12.90 -6.24
N ALA A 356 2.61 -13.63 -6.93
CA ALA A 356 2.20 -14.77 -7.74
C ALA A 356 1.60 -15.90 -6.86
N GLN A 357 2.18 -16.19 -5.70
CA GLN A 357 1.64 -17.19 -4.78
C GLN A 357 0.25 -16.80 -4.25
N LEU A 358 0.03 -15.54 -3.92
CA LEU A 358 -1.27 -15.04 -3.45
C LEU A 358 -2.34 -15.06 -4.56
N GLY A 359 -1.97 -14.74 -5.79
CA GLY A 359 -2.85 -14.87 -6.95
C GLY A 359 -3.25 -16.32 -7.21
N ALA A 360 -2.30 -17.25 -7.12
CA ALA A 360 -2.54 -18.68 -7.24
C ALA A 360 -3.48 -19.19 -6.12
N LYS A 361 -3.21 -18.79 -4.86
CA LYS A 361 -4.04 -19.14 -3.71
C LYS A 361 -5.48 -18.65 -3.83
N ALA A 362 -5.69 -17.45 -4.39
CA ALA A 362 -7.03 -16.90 -4.61
C ALA A 362 -7.86 -17.79 -5.56
N VAL A 363 -7.23 -18.36 -6.62
CA VAL A 363 -7.90 -19.33 -7.50
C VAL A 363 -8.28 -20.59 -6.74
N GLU A 364 -7.37 -21.15 -5.93
CA GLU A 364 -7.64 -22.34 -5.11
C GLU A 364 -8.82 -22.11 -4.17
N MET A 365 -8.82 -20.98 -3.46
CA MET A 365 -9.87 -20.63 -2.50
C MET A 365 -11.26 -20.57 -3.12
N LEU A 366 -11.39 -19.98 -4.33
CA LEU A 366 -12.67 -20.00 -5.06
C LEU A 366 -13.10 -21.42 -5.44
N LEU A 367 -12.18 -22.26 -5.87
CA LEU A 367 -12.48 -23.65 -6.21
C LEU A 367 -12.82 -24.52 -4.98
N GLU A 368 -12.28 -24.18 -3.82
CA GLU A 368 -12.62 -24.75 -2.52
C GLU A 368 -14.00 -24.26 -2.01
N GLY A 369 -14.67 -23.36 -2.74
CA GLY A 369 -15.96 -22.79 -2.36
C GLY A 369 -15.87 -21.72 -1.26
N ARG A 370 -14.67 -21.20 -0.97
CA ARG A 370 -14.48 -20.10 -0.01
C ARG A 370 -14.99 -18.80 -0.64
N ASN A 371 -15.90 -18.15 0.06
CA ASN A 371 -16.44 -16.86 -0.33
C ASN A 371 -16.07 -15.81 0.72
N ASN A 372 -16.01 -14.54 0.32
CA ASN A 372 -15.64 -13.41 1.16
C ASN A 372 -14.37 -13.70 1.98
N ALA A 373 -13.31 -14.02 1.27
CA ALA A 373 -12.05 -14.42 1.88
C ALA A 373 -10.88 -13.66 1.25
N VAL A 374 -9.77 -13.62 1.96
CA VAL A 374 -8.53 -12.93 1.57
C VAL A 374 -7.40 -13.95 1.52
N SER A 375 -6.66 -14.03 0.41
CA SER A 375 -5.39 -14.75 0.42
C SER A 375 -4.37 -13.91 1.19
N VAL A 376 -3.66 -14.49 2.15
CA VAL A 376 -2.77 -13.76 3.05
C VAL A 376 -1.36 -14.33 3.04
N LEU A 377 -0.37 -13.46 3.17
CA LEU A 377 1.02 -13.86 3.36
C LEU A 377 1.33 -13.86 4.85
N GLN A 378 1.49 -15.03 5.42
CA GLN A 378 1.80 -15.24 6.83
C GLN A 378 3.30 -15.48 7.03
N TYR A 379 3.79 -15.18 8.22
CA TYR A 379 5.15 -15.49 8.63
C TYR A 379 5.16 -16.24 9.96
N ASN A 380 5.99 -17.25 10.01
CA ASN A 380 6.28 -17.97 11.23
C ASN A 380 7.79 -18.27 11.27
N SER A 381 8.44 -18.05 12.41
CA SER A 381 9.88 -18.22 12.54
C SER A 381 10.38 -19.64 12.22
N THR A 382 9.51 -20.66 12.36
CA THR A 382 9.83 -22.06 12.07
C THR A 382 9.65 -22.41 10.59
N LYS A 383 8.60 -21.84 9.93
CA LYS A 383 8.21 -22.19 8.55
C LYS A 383 8.63 -21.13 7.54
N GLY A 384 9.04 -19.94 7.99
CA GLY A 384 9.22 -18.79 7.13
C GLY A 384 7.90 -18.24 6.58
N PHE A 385 7.97 -17.54 5.44
CA PHE A 385 6.78 -17.04 4.76
C PHE A 385 5.99 -18.18 4.10
N HIS A 386 4.66 -18.12 4.23
CA HIS A 386 3.74 -19.06 3.59
C HIS A 386 2.41 -18.36 3.28
N VAL A 387 1.72 -18.82 2.24
CA VAL A 387 0.40 -18.28 1.87
C VAL A 387 -0.72 -19.11 2.50
N ASP A 388 -1.75 -18.41 2.95
CA ASP A 388 -2.95 -19.00 3.54
C ASP A 388 -4.19 -18.22 3.10
N GLY A 389 -5.37 -18.66 3.54
CA GLY A 389 -6.63 -17.97 3.33
C GLY A 389 -7.25 -17.53 4.65
N TYR A 390 -7.74 -16.30 4.70
CA TYR A 390 -8.36 -15.70 5.88
C TYR A 390 -9.78 -15.23 5.57
N ASP A 391 -10.71 -15.39 6.51
CA ASP A 391 -12.10 -14.92 6.33
C ASP A 391 -12.15 -13.40 6.43
N ALA A 392 -12.71 -12.71 5.43
CA ALA A 392 -12.81 -11.27 5.40
C ALA A 392 -13.65 -10.70 6.55
N ASN A 393 -14.62 -11.45 7.07
CA ASN A 393 -15.42 -11.01 8.21
C ASN A 393 -14.58 -10.82 9.48
N ARG A 394 -13.46 -11.50 9.61
CA ARG A 394 -12.55 -11.38 10.76
C ARG A 394 -11.69 -10.12 10.76
N PHE A 395 -11.73 -9.33 9.67
CA PHE A 395 -11.13 -8.00 9.62
C PHE A 395 -12.09 -6.91 10.12
N ARG A 396 -13.37 -7.24 10.27
CA ARG A 396 -14.41 -6.28 10.66
C ARG A 396 -14.43 -6.05 12.17
N ASP A 397 -14.57 -4.79 12.53
CA ASP A 397 -14.92 -4.41 13.90
C ASP A 397 -16.40 -4.79 14.21
N ARG A 398 -16.82 -4.54 15.44
CA ARG A 398 -18.20 -4.81 15.91
C ARG A 398 -19.29 -4.02 15.17
N TRP A 399 -18.93 -3.01 14.37
CA TRP A 399 -19.85 -2.25 13.54
C TRP A 399 -19.77 -2.62 12.05
N GLY A 400 -18.98 -3.62 11.71
CA GLY A 400 -18.83 -4.11 10.34
C GLY A 400 -17.81 -3.36 9.49
N HIS A 401 -17.03 -2.43 10.05
CA HIS A 401 -15.98 -1.72 9.32
C HIS A 401 -14.66 -2.49 9.32
N ILE A 402 -13.95 -2.40 8.21
CA ILE A 402 -12.59 -2.88 8.05
C ILE A 402 -11.66 -1.67 8.09
N HIS A 403 -10.74 -1.67 9.03
CA HIS A 403 -9.82 -0.57 9.24
C HIS A 403 -8.46 -0.85 8.59
N ALA A 404 -7.85 0.20 8.03
CA ALA A 404 -6.47 0.14 7.55
C ALA A 404 -5.53 -0.18 8.73
N ARG A 405 -4.66 -1.19 8.57
CA ARG A 405 -3.64 -1.52 9.58
C ARG A 405 -2.65 -0.37 9.72
N ARG A 406 -2.34 -0.03 10.95
CA ARG A 406 -1.37 0.99 11.33
C ARG A 406 -0.17 0.36 12.02
N VAL A 407 0.97 1.05 11.98
CA VAL A 407 2.15 0.64 12.75
C VAL A 407 1.78 0.62 14.23
N HIS A 408 1.92 -0.55 14.85
CA HIS A 408 1.64 -0.70 16.27
C HIS A 408 2.75 -0.04 17.11
N SER A 409 2.40 0.52 18.27
CA SER A 409 3.35 1.19 19.17
C SER A 409 4.54 0.31 19.57
N ALA A 410 4.34 -1.01 19.68
CA ALA A 410 5.42 -1.96 19.95
C ALA A 410 6.51 -2.03 18.86
N LEU A 411 6.20 -1.63 17.61
CA LEU A 411 7.14 -1.65 16.48
C LEU A 411 7.99 -0.37 16.35
N TYR A 412 7.65 0.67 17.11
CA TYR A 412 8.29 1.98 17.00
C TYR A 412 8.72 2.52 18.36
N ASP A 413 9.89 3.15 18.40
CA ASP A 413 10.40 3.86 19.58
C ASP A 413 10.25 5.39 19.37
N PRO A 414 9.26 6.01 19.99
CA PRO A 414 9.00 7.44 19.80
C PRO A 414 10.09 8.34 20.42
N LYS A 415 10.84 7.87 21.43
CA LYS A 415 11.94 8.63 22.04
C LYS A 415 13.16 8.68 21.11
N LEU A 416 13.46 7.57 20.47
CA LEU A 416 14.55 7.48 19.50
C LEU A 416 14.12 7.87 18.09
N MET A 417 12.80 7.97 17.83
CA MET A 417 12.23 8.20 16.50
C MET A 417 12.78 7.19 15.47
N LYS A 418 12.71 5.90 15.81
CA LYS A 418 13.26 4.78 15.03
C LYS A 418 12.42 3.52 15.26
N PRO A 419 12.59 2.46 14.45
CA PRO A 419 12.03 1.16 14.78
C PRO A 419 12.50 0.71 16.16
N SER A 420 11.57 0.17 16.95
CA SER A 420 11.90 -0.54 18.19
C SER A 420 12.65 -1.83 17.88
N ARG A 421 13.11 -2.55 18.92
CA ARG A 421 13.68 -3.89 18.74
C ARG A 421 12.70 -4.82 18.01
N MET A 422 11.44 -4.82 18.41
CA MET A 422 10.41 -5.63 17.75
C MET A 422 10.15 -5.16 16.31
N GLY A 423 10.23 -3.85 16.04
CA GLY A 423 10.14 -3.30 14.68
C GLY A 423 11.29 -3.77 13.78
N ILE A 424 12.50 -3.89 14.31
CA ILE A 424 13.64 -4.48 13.59
C ILE A 424 13.39 -5.96 13.32
N GLU A 425 12.95 -6.72 14.32
CA GLU A 425 12.62 -8.15 14.17
C GLU A 425 11.49 -8.37 13.14
N TYR A 426 10.51 -7.45 13.06
CA TYR A 426 9.47 -7.45 12.04
C TYR A 426 10.03 -7.23 10.63
N LEU A 427 10.94 -6.30 10.45
CA LEU A 427 11.48 -5.94 9.14
C LEU A 427 12.46 -6.99 8.58
N LEU A 428 13.22 -7.65 9.44
CA LEU A 428 14.31 -8.55 9.04
C LEU A 428 13.89 -9.65 8.04
N PRO A 429 12.83 -10.45 8.26
CA PRO A 429 12.50 -11.55 7.35
C PRO A 429 12.03 -11.08 5.97
N ILE A 430 11.49 -9.85 5.87
CA ILE A 430 10.98 -9.30 4.61
C ILE A 430 12.12 -9.05 3.61
N PHE A 431 13.28 -8.61 4.10
CA PHE A 431 14.37 -8.10 3.26
C PHE A 431 15.63 -8.96 3.24
N THR A 432 15.61 -10.11 3.93
CA THR A 432 16.79 -11.00 3.99
C THR A 432 17.23 -11.46 2.60
N ASP A 433 16.29 -11.84 1.73
CA ASP A 433 16.53 -12.29 0.36
C ASP A 433 15.63 -11.57 -0.64
N ALA A 434 15.35 -10.30 -0.37
CA ALA A 434 14.34 -9.54 -1.13
C ALA A 434 14.79 -9.18 -2.56
N ILE A 435 16.11 -9.10 -2.80
CA ILE A 435 16.68 -8.68 -4.08
C ILE A 435 17.57 -9.82 -4.59
N GLY A 436 17.20 -10.34 -5.77
CA GLY A 436 18.03 -11.31 -6.49
C GLY A 436 19.04 -10.62 -7.41
N GLU A 437 20.09 -11.33 -7.78
CA GLU A 437 21.06 -10.88 -8.81
C GLU A 437 20.34 -10.56 -10.14
N ASP A 438 19.32 -11.34 -10.49
CA ASP A 438 18.48 -11.14 -11.66
C ASP A 438 17.86 -9.73 -11.74
N ASP A 439 17.49 -9.13 -10.60
CA ASP A 439 16.87 -7.81 -10.60
C ASP A 439 17.88 -6.72 -10.98
N MET A 440 19.12 -6.87 -10.59
CA MET A 440 20.19 -5.94 -10.98
C MET A 440 20.61 -6.11 -12.43
N GLU A 441 20.77 -7.35 -12.89
CA GLU A 441 21.13 -7.66 -14.27
C GLU A 441 20.06 -7.25 -15.24
N PHE A 442 18.79 -7.54 -14.95
CA PHE A 442 17.66 -7.10 -15.75
C PHE A 442 17.60 -5.58 -15.88
N THR A 443 17.74 -4.86 -14.77
CA THR A 443 17.75 -3.38 -14.80
C THR A 443 18.84 -2.87 -15.72
N ARG A 444 20.03 -3.46 -15.64
CA ARG A 444 21.17 -3.09 -16.48
C ARG A 444 20.89 -3.36 -17.97
N HIS A 445 20.43 -4.53 -18.31
CA HIS A 445 20.18 -4.92 -19.72
C HIS A 445 18.95 -4.25 -20.33
N THR A 446 17.89 -4.05 -19.54
CA THR A 446 16.65 -3.46 -20.04
C THR A 446 16.69 -1.94 -20.07
N LEU A 447 17.16 -1.32 -18.98
CA LEU A 447 17.17 0.14 -18.86
C LEU A 447 18.23 0.79 -19.75
N PHE A 448 19.41 0.16 -19.88
CA PHE A 448 20.53 0.66 -20.68
C PHE A 448 20.68 -0.04 -22.03
N ALA A 449 19.62 -0.66 -22.53
CA ALA A 449 19.62 -1.23 -23.89
C ALA A 449 19.76 -0.11 -24.92
N PRO A 450 20.69 -0.20 -25.90
CA PRO A 450 20.90 0.86 -26.91
C PRO A 450 19.64 1.18 -27.74
N GLY A 451 18.77 0.20 -27.95
CA GLY A 451 17.49 0.39 -28.64
C GLY A 451 16.55 1.39 -27.96
N ASN A 452 16.66 1.59 -26.64
CA ASN A 452 15.84 2.55 -25.90
C ASN A 452 16.09 4.01 -26.32
N LEU A 453 17.22 4.29 -26.93
CA LEU A 453 17.55 5.64 -27.41
C LEU A 453 16.79 6.01 -28.71
N THR A 454 16.28 5.02 -29.43
CA THR A 454 15.71 5.21 -30.77
C THR A 454 14.27 4.71 -30.89
N GLN A 455 13.81 3.85 -29.98
CA GLN A 455 12.48 3.26 -30.01
C GLN A 455 11.56 3.92 -28.97
N PRO A 456 10.33 4.34 -29.36
CA PRO A 456 9.37 4.84 -28.38
C PRO A 456 8.89 3.69 -27.48
N TYR A 457 8.50 4.05 -26.26
CA TYR A 457 7.88 3.10 -25.33
C TYR A 457 6.56 2.56 -25.90
N HIS A 458 6.39 1.25 -25.88
CA HIS A 458 5.16 0.57 -26.27
C HIS A 458 4.34 0.13 -25.05
N SER A 459 3.11 0.65 -24.95
CA SER A 459 2.22 0.32 -23.84
C SER A 459 1.48 -1.01 -24.07
N ILE A 460 1.64 -1.96 -23.15
CA ILE A 460 0.90 -3.24 -23.18
C ILE A 460 -0.62 -3.05 -23.06
N ASN A 461 -1.09 -1.95 -22.45
CA ASN A 461 -2.52 -1.64 -22.39
C ASN A 461 -3.11 -1.41 -23.79
N THR A 462 -2.32 -0.91 -24.74
CA THR A 462 -2.73 -0.78 -26.13
C THR A 462 -2.94 -2.16 -26.79
N ASP A 463 -2.07 -3.12 -26.50
CA ASP A 463 -2.19 -4.47 -27.05
C ASP A 463 -3.38 -5.22 -26.45
N ILE A 464 -3.59 -5.08 -25.16
CA ILE A 464 -4.77 -5.64 -24.48
C ILE A 464 -6.06 -5.06 -25.05
N SER A 465 -6.12 -3.75 -25.29
CA SER A 465 -7.30 -3.10 -25.87
C SER A 465 -7.65 -3.67 -27.25
N LYS A 466 -6.66 -4.02 -28.06
CA LYS A 466 -6.87 -4.64 -29.37
C LYS A 466 -7.47 -6.06 -29.30
N ARG A 467 -7.34 -6.75 -28.16
CA ARG A 467 -7.96 -8.07 -27.95
C ARG A 467 -9.45 -8.02 -27.65
N ILE A 468 -9.98 -6.84 -27.32
CA ILE A 468 -11.39 -6.63 -26.99
C ILE A 468 -12.15 -6.38 -28.30
N ARG A 469 -12.53 -7.45 -29.00
CA ARG A 469 -13.11 -7.39 -30.35
C ARG A 469 -14.38 -6.56 -30.45
N TYR A 470 -15.23 -6.62 -29.43
CA TYR A 470 -16.53 -5.93 -29.44
C TYR A 470 -16.45 -4.41 -29.19
N LEU A 471 -15.27 -3.90 -28.78
CA LEU A 471 -15.03 -2.45 -28.70
C LEU A 471 -14.51 -1.87 -30.02
N ALA A 472 -13.92 -2.70 -30.88
CA ALA A 472 -13.42 -2.27 -32.18
C ALA A 472 -14.53 -2.05 -33.23
N GLU A 473 -15.72 -2.57 -33.00
CA GLU A 473 -16.86 -2.46 -33.93
C GLU A 473 -17.67 -1.15 -33.74
N GLU A 474 -17.31 -0.33 -32.75
CA GLU A 474 -17.96 0.96 -32.45
C GLU A 474 -17.09 2.18 -32.79
N ALA A 475 -15.90 1.98 -33.34
CA ALA A 475 -14.97 3.02 -33.80
C ALA A 475 -15.00 3.13 -35.34
#